data_0e24190b3e292fb77a0b101cf0fdc5cd
#
_entry.id   0e24190b3e292fb77a0b101cf0fdc5cd
#
_cell.length_a   1.000
_cell.length_b   1.000
_cell.length_c   1.000
_cell.angle_alpha   90.00
_cell.angle_beta   90.00
_cell.angle_gamma   90.00
#
_symmetry.space_group_name_H-M   'P 1'
#
loop_
_entity.id
_entity.type
_entity.pdbx_description
1 polymer ?
#
loop_
_entity_poly.entity_id
_entity_poly.type
_entity_poly.pdbx_seq_one_letter_code
_entity_poly.pdbx_strand_id
1 'polypeptide(L)'
;MIYLASPYSHPDRHVSERRFEMACRATAQLICRGQPTFSPIAHSHPLVRFGLPTDWEFWQQCDREHMRCCHQVVVLTLDGWRESRGVKAEIDLAIDMDLPIRYLPPEMISNVSGGHTSISVRPSSQATSIWCHTSRPDP
;
A
#
# COMPACT_ATOMS: atom_id res chain seq x y z
N MET A 1 6.25 -1.55 8.63
CA MET A 1 5.29 -1.08 7.61
C MET A 1 4.36 -2.22 7.24
N ILE A 2 3.09 -1.97 6.95
CA ILE A 2 2.11 -2.94 6.43
C ILE A 2 2.15 -2.91 4.91
N TYR A 3 2.06 -4.09 4.28
CA TYR A 3 1.76 -4.23 2.86
C TYR A 3 0.26 -4.51 2.68
N LEU A 4 -0.45 -3.68 1.95
CA LEU A 4 -1.90 -3.83 1.70
C LEU A 4 -2.14 -4.43 0.33
N ALA A 5 -2.37 -5.75 0.29
CA ALA A 5 -2.77 -6.48 -0.91
C ALA A 5 -4.25 -6.24 -1.21
N SER A 6 -4.60 -6.02 -2.47
CA SER A 6 -6.00 -5.88 -2.89
C SER A 6 -6.21 -6.27 -4.35
N PRO A 7 -7.38 -6.81 -4.75
CA PRO A 7 -7.67 -7.08 -6.14
C PRO A 7 -7.77 -5.76 -6.91
N TYR A 8 -7.29 -5.75 -8.15
CA TYR A 8 -7.33 -4.57 -9.02
C TYR A 8 -7.97 -4.85 -10.36
N SER A 9 -7.33 -5.69 -11.19
CA SER A 9 -7.71 -5.91 -12.57
C SER A 9 -9.13 -6.45 -12.72
N HIS A 10 -9.90 -5.85 -13.63
CA HIS A 10 -11.23 -6.27 -14.00
C HIS A 10 -11.54 -5.81 -15.44
N PRO A 11 -12.32 -6.59 -16.23
CA PRO A 11 -12.73 -6.17 -17.57
C PRO A 11 -13.53 -4.86 -17.59
N ASP A 12 -14.37 -4.65 -16.58
CA ASP A 12 -15.09 -3.39 -16.36
C ASP A 12 -14.19 -2.39 -15.62
N ARG A 13 -13.85 -1.29 -16.32
CA ARG A 13 -13.04 -0.20 -15.77
C ARG A 13 -13.63 0.42 -14.50
N HIS A 14 -14.96 0.51 -14.40
CA HIS A 14 -15.59 1.05 -13.20
C HIS A 14 -15.34 0.20 -11.96
N VAL A 15 -15.18 -1.11 -12.12
CA VAL A 15 -14.80 -2.01 -11.03
C VAL A 15 -13.37 -1.74 -10.59
N SER A 16 -12.42 -1.61 -11.53
CA SER A 16 -11.03 -1.30 -11.23
C SER A 16 -10.88 0.06 -10.52
N GLU A 17 -11.62 1.07 -10.97
CA GLU A 17 -11.63 2.40 -10.31
C GLU A 17 -12.17 2.31 -8.87
N ARG A 18 -13.27 1.58 -8.63
CA ARG A 18 -13.79 1.37 -7.27
C ARG A 18 -12.81 0.61 -6.38
N ARG A 19 -12.12 -0.41 -6.93
CA ARG A 19 -11.08 -1.16 -6.21
C ARG A 19 -9.92 -0.27 -5.82
N PHE A 20 -9.47 0.59 -6.73
CA PHE A 20 -8.44 1.60 -6.44
C PHE A 20 -8.88 2.55 -5.32
N GLU A 21 -10.09 3.10 -5.42
CA GLU A 21 -10.61 4.00 -4.38
C GLU A 21 -10.67 3.31 -3.01
N MET A 22 -11.14 2.07 -2.95
CA MET A 22 -11.21 1.30 -1.71
C MET A 22 -9.81 0.98 -1.15
N ALA A 23 -8.82 0.69 -1.99
CA ALA A 23 -7.44 0.52 -1.57
C ALA A 23 -6.87 1.81 -0.96
N CYS A 24 -7.15 2.96 -1.59
CA CYS A 24 -6.75 4.27 -1.05
C CYS A 24 -7.39 4.56 0.31
N ARG A 25 -8.70 4.30 0.46
CA ARG A 25 -9.43 4.50 1.72
C ARG A 25 -8.89 3.60 2.84
N ALA A 26 -8.67 2.32 2.55
CA ALA A 26 -8.09 1.37 3.50
C ALA A 26 -6.68 1.80 3.93
N THR A 27 -5.85 2.21 2.98
CA THR A 27 -4.50 2.72 3.24
C THR A 27 -4.56 3.95 4.16
N ALA A 28 -5.39 4.93 3.83
CA ALA A 28 -5.55 6.15 4.63
C ALA A 28 -6.03 5.81 6.05
N GLN A 29 -7.00 4.91 6.20
CA GLN A 29 -7.51 4.49 7.51
C GLN A 29 -6.44 3.82 8.36
N LEU A 30 -5.61 2.93 7.78
CA LEU A 30 -4.51 2.27 8.49
C LEU A 30 -3.46 3.30 8.92
N ILE A 31 -3.08 4.23 8.05
CA ILE A 31 -2.13 5.29 8.36
C ILE A 31 -2.66 6.20 9.46
N CYS A 32 -3.94 6.61 9.43
CA CYS A 32 -4.57 7.40 10.49
C CYS A 32 -4.58 6.69 11.85
N ARG A 33 -4.54 5.37 11.86
CA ARG A 33 -4.40 4.55 13.08
C ARG A 33 -2.95 4.37 13.54
N GLY A 34 -2.01 5.09 12.96
CA GLY A 34 -0.59 5.00 13.29
C GLY A 34 0.10 3.76 12.72
N GLN A 35 -0.48 3.14 11.69
CA GLN A 35 0.06 1.97 11.00
C GLN A 35 0.62 2.36 9.62
N PRO A 36 1.91 2.66 9.47
CA PRO A 36 2.50 2.96 8.17
C PRO A 36 2.19 1.84 7.17
N THR A 37 1.57 2.20 6.05
CA THR A 37 1.04 1.23 5.08
C THR A 37 1.45 1.60 3.67
N PHE A 38 1.92 0.61 2.91
CA PHE A 38 2.12 0.68 1.47
C PHE A 38 1.03 -0.13 0.77
N SER A 39 0.40 0.44 -0.24
CA SER A 39 -0.53 -0.24 -1.13
C SER A 39 -0.02 -0.18 -2.56
N PRO A 40 0.30 -1.32 -3.20
CA PRO A 40 0.70 -1.35 -4.61
C PRO A 40 -0.31 -0.64 -5.51
N ILE A 41 -1.60 -0.89 -5.28
CA ILE A 41 -2.67 -0.34 -6.11
C ILE A 41 -2.77 1.17 -5.95
N ALA A 42 -2.69 1.70 -4.73
CA ALA A 42 -2.68 3.14 -4.50
C ALA A 42 -1.46 3.83 -5.12
N HIS A 43 -0.33 3.12 -5.18
CA HIS A 43 0.91 3.61 -5.80
C HIS A 43 0.89 3.50 -7.32
N SER A 44 0.54 2.33 -7.88
CA SER A 44 0.71 2.04 -9.30
C SER A 44 -0.43 2.58 -10.19
N HIS A 45 -1.67 2.61 -9.70
CA HIS A 45 -2.82 3.06 -10.50
C HIS A 45 -2.62 4.45 -11.14
N PRO A 46 -2.13 5.48 -10.44
CA PRO A 46 -1.87 6.77 -11.07
C PRO A 46 -0.78 6.73 -12.16
N LEU A 47 0.10 5.72 -12.12
CA LEU A 47 1.21 5.58 -13.06
C LEU A 47 0.79 4.94 -14.39
N VAL A 48 -0.32 4.20 -14.40
CA VAL A 48 -0.86 3.56 -15.63
C VAL A 48 -1.11 4.61 -16.73
N ARG A 49 -1.53 5.82 -16.38
CA ARG A 49 -1.73 6.90 -17.35
C ARG A 49 -0.46 7.31 -18.12
N PHE A 50 0.70 6.91 -17.63
CA PHE A 50 1.99 7.14 -18.29
C PHE A 50 2.44 5.96 -19.15
N GLY A 51 1.53 5.01 -19.43
CA GLY A 51 1.76 3.88 -20.33
C GLY A 51 2.34 2.63 -19.67
N LEU A 52 2.37 2.58 -18.31
CA LEU A 52 2.83 1.38 -17.62
C LEU A 52 1.76 0.26 -17.67
N PRO A 53 2.20 -1.00 -17.81
CA PRO A 53 1.30 -2.16 -17.79
C PRO A 53 0.51 -2.27 -16.48
N THR A 54 -0.60 -3.01 -16.52
CA THR A 54 -1.46 -3.27 -15.36
C THR A 54 -1.40 -4.72 -14.88
N ASP A 55 -0.58 -5.54 -15.53
CA ASP A 55 -0.46 -6.95 -15.23
C ASP A 55 0.52 -7.22 -14.08
N TRP A 56 0.28 -8.32 -13.38
CA TRP A 56 1.09 -8.76 -12.25
C TRP A 56 2.55 -9.03 -12.64
N GLU A 57 2.78 -9.59 -13.79
CA GLU A 57 4.12 -9.98 -14.28
C GLU A 57 5.07 -8.78 -14.35
N PHE A 58 4.54 -7.62 -14.70
CA PHE A 58 5.32 -6.38 -14.73
C PHE A 58 5.64 -5.88 -13.31
N TRP A 59 4.66 -5.89 -12.41
CA TRP A 59 4.78 -5.28 -11.09
C TRP A 59 5.41 -6.19 -10.04
N GLN A 60 5.43 -7.51 -10.23
CA GLN A 60 5.83 -8.50 -9.23
C GLN A 60 7.20 -8.24 -8.57
N GLN A 61 8.18 -7.76 -9.32
CA GLN A 61 9.50 -7.47 -8.76
C GLN A 61 9.45 -6.23 -7.85
N CYS A 62 8.76 -5.19 -8.28
CA CYS A 62 8.58 -3.96 -7.50
C CYS A 62 7.83 -4.28 -6.20
N ASP A 63 6.76 -5.05 -6.28
CA ASP A 63 5.93 -5.43 -5.14
C ASP A 63 6.69 -6.33 -4.16
N ARG A 64 7.53 -7.23 -4.67
CA ARG A 64 8.43 -8.07 -3.85
C ARG A 64 9.40 -7.21 -3.02
N GLU A 65 10.03 -6.21 -3.61
CA GLU A 65 10.97 -5.33 -2.90
C GLU A 65 10.25 -4.49 -1.83
N HIS A 66 9.05 -3.98 -2.11
CA HIS A 66 8.25 -3.28 -1.11
C HIS A 66 7.82 -4.22 0.03
N MET A 67 7.41 -5.45 -0.28
CA MET A 67 6.97 -6.42 0.72
C MET A 67 8.11 -6.81 1.66
N ARG A 68 9.35 -6.90 1.18
CA ARG A 68 10.55 -7.13 2.02
C ARG A 68 10.76 -6.08 3.10
N CYS A 69 10.30 -4.86 2.86
CA CYS A 69 10.36 -3.76 3.84
C CYS A 69 9.18 -3.77 4.82
N CYS A 70 8.26 -4.73 4.69
CA CYS A 70 7.07 -4.83 5.51
C CYS A 70 7.22 -5.93 6.58
N HIS A 71 6.49 -5.78 7.67
CA HIS A 71 6.45 -6.77 8.76
C HIS A 71 5.13 -7.54 8.82
N GLN A 72 4.17 -7.19 7.95
CA GLN A 72 2.85 -7.81 7.88
C GLN A 72 2.21 -7.55 6.54
N VAL A 73 1.41 -8.49 6.07
CA VAL A 73 0.51 -8.32 4.92
C VAL A 73 -0.94 -8.23 5.42
N VAL A 74 -1.69 -7.26 4.89
CA VAL A 74 -3.13 -7.13 5.07
C VAL A 74 -3.80 -7.32 3.73
N VAL A 75 -4.71 -8.27 3.61
CA VAL A 75 -5.47 -8.53 2.40
C VAL A 75 -6.82 -7.83 2.50
N LEU A 76 -7.07 -6.85 1.64
CA LEU A 76 -8.37 -6.20 1.52
C LEU A 76 -9.32 -7.10 0.72
N THR A 77 -10.34 -7.65 1.40
CA THR A 77 -11.22 -8.70 0.86
C THR A 77 -12.39 -8.15 0.04
N LEU A 78 -12.08 -7.31 -0.97
CA LEU A 78 -13.06 -6.86 -1.96
C LEU A 78 -13.54 -8.03 -2.82
N ASP A 79 -14.73 -7.87 -3.44
CA ASP A 79 -15.27 -8.89 -4.33
C ASP A 79 -14.25 -9.36 -5.37
N GLY A 80 -14.11 -10.68 -5.51
CA GLY A 80 -13.17 -11.32 -6.41
C GLY A 80 -11.72 -11.40 -5.91
N TRP A 81 -11.45 -11.09 -4.64
CA TRP A 81 -10.09 -11.16 -4.11
C TRP A 81 -9.49 -12.57 -4.14
N ARG A 82 -10.33 -13.62 -3.94
CA ARG A 82 -9.88 -15.03 -3.98
C ARG A 82 -9.53 -15.49 -5.39
N GLU A 83 -10.14 -14.91 -6.40
CA GLU A 83 -9.91 -15.21 -7.81
C GLU A 83 -8.77 -14.34 -8.39
N SER A 84 -8.41 -13.26 -7.69
CA SER A 84 -7.37 -12.34 -8.13
C SER A 84 -6.00 -13.03 -8.17
N ARG A 85 -5.41 -13.06 -9.36
CA ARG A 85 -4.07 -13.62 -9.59
C ARG A 85 -3.00 -12.87 -8.79
N GLY A 86 -3.09 -11.53 -8.77
CA GLY A 86 -2.16 -10.69 -8.01
C GLY A 86 -2.23 -10.97 -6.52
N VAL A 87 -3.45 -10.98 -5.92
CA VAL A 87 -3.62 -11.24 -4.49
C VAL A 87 -3.12 -12.64 -4.10
N LYS A 88 -3.36 -13.67 -4.93
CA LYS A 88 -2.82 -15.02 -4.68
C LYS A 88 -1.31 -15.01 -4.64
N ALA A 89 -0.67 -14.39 -5.63
CA ALA A 89 0.78 -14.31 -5.70
C ALA A 89 1.38 -13.50 -4.54
N GLU A 90 0.71 -12.44 -4.09
CA GLU A 90 1.11 -11.66 -2.91
C GLU A 90 0.98 -12.46 -1.60
N ILE A 91 -0.07 -13.28 -1.47
CA ILE A 91 -0.25 -14.19 -0.33
C ILE A 91 0.85 -15.26 -0.32
N ASP A 92 1.12 -15.91 -1.45
CA ASP A 92 2.18 -16.92 -1.56
C ASP A 92 3.55 -16.31 -1.22
N LEU A 93 3.81 -15.10 -1.72
CA LEU A 93 5.04 -14.37 -1.41
C LEU A 93 5.15 -14.02 0.08
N ALA A 94 4.05 -13.64 0.72
CA ALA A 94 4.03 -13.36 2.16
C ALA A 94 4.33 -14.62 2.99
N ILE A 95 3.80 -15.78 2.57
CA ILE A 95 4.09 -17.08 3.19
C ILE A 95 5.57 -17.42 3.03
N ASP A 96 6.13 -17.26 1.83
CA ASP A 96 7.57 -17.52 1.55
C ASP A 96 8.49 -16.61 2.37
N MET A 97 8.02 -15.44 2.78
CA MET A 97 8.76 -14.48 3.62
C MET A 97 8.44 -14.59 5.10
N ASP A 98 7.67 -15.58 5.56
CA ASP A 98 7.21 -15.74 6.93
C ASP A 98 6.50 -14.50 7.50
N LEU A 99 5.80 -13.72 6.63
CA LEU A 99 5.06 -12.54 7.06
C LEU A 99 3.66 -12.92 7.56
N PRO A 100 3.22 -12.40 8.71
CA PRO A 100 1.87 -12.61 9.19
C PRO A 100 0.85 -11.97 8.23
N ILE A 101 -0.25 -12.70 7.97
CA ILE A 101 -1.31 -12.26 7.06
C ILE A 101 -2.58 -12.01 7.86
N ARG A 102 -3.20 -10.83 7.64
CA ARG A 102 -4.53 -10.50 8.14
C ARG A 102 -5.47 -10.20 6.99
N TYR A 103 -6.75 -10.41 7.22
CA TYR A 103 -7.81 -10.08 6.27
C TYR A 103 -8.60 -8.88 6.77
N LEU A 104 -8.83 -7.90 5.91
CA LEU A 104 -9.58 -6.68 6.19
C LEU A 104 -10.84 -6.67 5.31
N PRO A 105 -12.02 -6.93 5.89
CA PRO A 105 -13.28 -6.83 5.17
C PRO A 105 -13.61 -5.38 4.78
N PRO A 106 -14.20 -5.13 3.61
CA PRO A 106 -14.50 -3.77 3.14
C PRO A 106 -15.47 -3.01 4.05
N GLU A 107 -16.36 -3.69 4.75
CA GLU A 107 -17.28 -3.09 5.73
C GLU A 107 -16.57 -2.49 6.96
N MET A 108 -15.33 -2.88 7.21
CA MET A 108 -14.49 -2.32 8.26
C MET A 108 -13.81 -1.02 7.85
N ILE A 109 -13.94 -0.61 6.58
CA ILE A 109 -13.41 0.64 6.07
C ILE A 109 -14.44 1.73 6.30
N SER A 110 -14.21 2.56 7.31
CA SER A 110 -15.03 3.73 7.58
C SER A 110 -14.90 4.74 6.43
N ASN A 111 -15.99 5.36 6.04
CA ASN A 111 -15.90 6.57 5.25
C ASN A 111 -15.13 7.59 6.11
N VAL A 112 -13.91 7.93 5.72
CA VAL A 112 -13.16 9.04 6.30
C VAL A 112 -13.86 10.31 5.78
N SER A 113 -15.00 10.62 6.40
CA SER A 113 -15.64 11.93 6.25
C SER A 113 -14.67 12.92 6.87
N GLY A 114 -14.27 13.93 6.11
CA GLY A 114 -13.26 14.91 6.50
C GLY A 114 -13.64 15.68 7.77
N GLY A 115 -13.40 15.05 8.92
CA GLY A 115 -13.30 15.71 10.20
C GLY A 115 -11.83 16.04 10.41
N HIS A 116 -11.50 17.31 10.41
CA HIS A 116 -10.21 17.81 10.88
C HIS A 116 -10.01 17.40 12.34
N THR A 117 -9.56 16.18 12.56
CA THR A 117 -8.95 15.83 13.81
C THR A 117 -7.52 16.34 13.73
N SER A 118 -7.26 17.44 14.40
CA SER A 118 -5.91 17.97 14.58
C SER A 118 -5.05 16.83 15.12
N ILE A 119 -4.19 16.29 14.29
CA ILE A 119 -3.18 15.35 14.72
C ILE A 119 -2.19 16.17 15.54
N SER A 120 -2.32 16.12 16.87
CA SER A 120 -1.29 16.62 17.76
C SER A 120 -0.09 15.69 17.64
N VAL A 121 0.78 16.00 16.70
CA VAL A 121 2.11 15.39 16.63
C VAL A 121 2.86 15.92 17.85
N ARG A 122 2.98 15.10 18.90
CA ARG A 122 3.94 15.37 19.96
C ARG A 122 5.33 15.29 19.34
N PRO A 123 6.13 16.37 19.37
CA PRO A 123 7.51 16.27 18.93
C PRO A 123 8.22 15.35 19.93
N SER A 124 8.66 14.20 19.48
CA SER A 124 9.64 13.41 20.19
C SER A 124 10.95 14.21 20.18
N SER A 125 11.28 14.80 21.33
CA SER A 125 12.58 15.44 21.53
C SER A 125 13.62 14.33 21.52
N GLN A 126 14.30 14.18 20.45
CA GLN A 126 15.65 13.67 20.19
C GLN A 126 15.72 13.09 18.77
N ALA A 127 15.83 13.96 17.79
CA ALA A 127 16.39 13.63 16.51
C ALA A 127 17.53 14.61 16.26
N THR A 128 18.71 14.20 16.67
CA THR A 128 19.97 14.87 16.36
C THR A 128 20.13 14.90 14.84
N SER A 129 20.21 16.08 14.29
CA SER A 129 20.44 16.37 12.90
C SER A 129 21.73 15.69 12.39
N ILE A 130 21.59 14.77 11.44
CA ILE A 130 22.70 14.35 10.59
C ILE A 130 22.33 14.70 9.15
N TRP A 131 22.51 15.97 8.80
CA TRP A 131 22.66 16.36 7.41
C TRP A 131 24.16 16.42 7.14
N CYS A 132 24.69 15.47 6.40
CA CYS A 132 26.04 15.51 5.88
C CYS A 132 26.18 16.70 4.94
N HIS A 133 26.95 17.69 5.35
CA HIS A 133 27.55 18.66 4.47
C HIS A 133 28.67 17.97 3.69
N THR A 134 28.42 17.63 2.44
CA THR A 134 29.50 17.36 1.48
C THR A 134 29.95 18.70 0.90
N SER A 135 31.00 19.26 1.48
CA SER A 135 31.74 20.35 0.86
C SER A 135 32.43 19.80 -0.38
N ARG A 136 32.15 20.38 -1.56
CA ARG A 136 32.98 20.23 -2.76
C ARG A 136 34.27 20.99 -2.53
N PRO A 137 35.44 20.49 -2.91
CA PRO A 137 36.58 21.31 -3.15
C PRO A 137 36.46 21.93 -4.54
N ASP A 138 36.60 23.24 -4.62
CA ASP A 138 36.81 23.99 -5.84
C ASP A 138 38.29 23.92 -6.28
N PRO A 139 38.60 24.18 -7.58
CA PRO A 139 39.78 23.78 -8.32
C PRO A 139 41.09 24.39 -7.90
#